data_3868a109663315d460d22d673a06ea28
#
_entry.id   3868a109663315d460d22d673a06ea28
#
_cell.length_a   1.000
_cell.length_b   1.000
_cell.length_c   1.000
_cell.angle_alpha   90.00
_cell.angle_beta   90.00
_cell.angle_gamma   90.00
#
_symmetry.space_group_name_H-M   'P 1'
#
loop_
_entity.id
_entity.type
_entity.pdbx_description
1 polymer ?
#
loop_
_entity_poly.entity_id
_entity_poly.type
_entity_poly.pdbx_seq_one_letter_code
_entity_poly.pdbx_strand_id
1 'polypeptide(L)'
;MMPFVQGEPESVPREYAAYAEIVRDVFVRKGDVGYLTIDESVARAGKPHRGERAKASRALHTEAGRIPGKLYCWGDGGGWGRKHRVTLDRDVQILLANNLDDSCAVWNAVHEDTSLDGDIGHVAEDYPYEAACFMKAGEVRQIGILTPHESLPVRETCRRQFLRIVGSGVHGREPYFTKNPLVGDMGS
;
A
#
# COMPACT_ATOMS: atom_id res chain seq x y z
N MET A 1 9.23 0.28 -3.90
CA MET A 1 8.80 1.67 -3.60
C MET A 1 9.95 2.61 -3.87
N MET A 2 9.69 3.82 -4.29
CA MET A 2 10.66 4.84 -4.64
C MET A 2 10.45 6.06 -3.74
N PRO A 3 11.47 6.60 -3.07
CA PRO A 3 11.35 7.84 -2.32
C PRO A 3 11.07 9.01 -3.27
N PHE A 4 10.27 9.97 -2.83
CA PHE A 4 9.99 11.23 -3.54
C PHE A 4 9.61 12.31 -2.52
N VAL A 5 9.58 13.57 -2.92
CA VAL A 5 9.11 14.67 -2.06
C VAL A 5 7.62 14.90 -2.33
N GLN A 6 6.80 14.75 -1.31
CA GLN A 6 5.35 14.84 -1.41
C GLN A 6 4.91 16.25 -1.82
N GLY A 7 4.07 16.33 -2.85
CA GLY A 7 3.60 17.59 -3.43
C GLY A 7 4.61 18.29 -4.35
N GLU A 8 5.74 17.65 -4.67
CA GLU A 8 6.77 18.16 -5.58
C GLU A 8 6.93 17.22 -6.79
N PRO A 9 6.22 17.46 -7.90
CA PRO A 9 6.25 16.61 -9.08
C PRO A 9 7.64 16.50 -9.72
N GLU A 10 8.47 17.52 -9.57
CA GLU A 10 9.88 17.55 -10.02
C GLU A 10 10.78 16.55 -9.29
N SER A 11 10.36 16.06 -8.13
CA SER A 11 11.05 14.97 -7.42
C SER A 11 10.79 13.58 -8.02
N VAL A 12 9.91 13.49 -9.01
CA VAL A 12 9.60 12.23 -9.72
C VAL A 12 10.47 12.12 -10.96
N PRO A 13 11.26 11.05 -11.12
CA PRO A 13 12.10 10.84 -12.29
C PRO A 13 11.28 10.83 -13.60
N ARG A 14 11.92 11.29 -14.68
CA ARG A 14 11.29 11.48 -16.00
C ARG A 14 10.61 10.22 -16.54
N GLU A 15 11.15 9.06 -16.27
CA GLU A 15 10.57 7.76 -16.67
C GLU A 15 9.20 7.50 -16.02
N TYR A 16 8.87 8.18 -14.93
CA TYR A 16 7.59 8.12 -14.22
C TYR A 16 6.77 9.41 -14.35
N ALA A 17 7.10 10.28 -15.31
CA ALA A 17 6.47 11.61 -15.48
C ALA A 17 4.95 11.53 -15.64
N ALA A 18 4.40 10.43 -16.15
CA ALA A 18 2.95 10.22 -16.24
C ALA A 18 2.23 10.28 -14.87
N TYR A 19 2.98 10.08 -13.78
CA TYR A 19 2.45 10.12 -12.40
C TYR A 19 2.79 11.42 -11.66
N ALA A 20 3.53 12.35 -12.28
CA ALA A 20 3.99 13.57 -11.62
C ALA A 20 2.81 14.49 -11.21
N GLU A 21 1.75 14.55 -12.03
CA GLU A 21 0.58 15.37 -11.69
C GLU A 21 -0.16 14.84 -10.47
N ILE A 22 -0.36 13.53 -10.37
CA ILE A 22 -1.03 12.94 -9.20
C ILE A 22 -0.17 13.13 -7.95
N VAL A 23 1.16 13.07 -8.07
CA VAL A 23 2.07 13.34 -6.94
C VAL A 23 1.98 14.79 -6.48
N ARG A 24 1.78 15.75 -7.41
CA ARG A 24 1.58 17.17 -7.08
C ARG A 24 0.33 17.39 -6.22
N ASP A 25 -0.75 16.71 -6.56
CA ASP A 25 -2.09 17.00 -6.01
C ASP A 25 -2.51 16.04 -4.90
N VAL A 26 -1.84 14.87 -4.83
CA VAL A 26 -2.14 13.80 -3.87
C VAL A 26 -0.94 13.55 -2.97
N PHE A 27 -1.05 13.98 -1.71
CA PHE A 27 0.00 13.80 -0.71
C PHE A 27 -0.59 13.72 0.70
N VAL A 28 0.15 13.12 1.61
CA VAL A 28 -0.21 13.09 3.05
C VAL A 28 0.30 14.36 3.73
N ARG A 29 1.56 14.72 3.49
CA ARG A 29 2.19 15.90 4.05
C ARG A 29 3.19 16.50 3.07
N LYS A 30 2.88 17.69 2.57
CA LYS A 30 3.69 18.39 1.57
C LYS A 30 5.10 18.68 2.10
N GLY A 31 6.10 18.43 1.26
CA GLY A 31 7.51 18.66 1.55
C GLY A 31 8.20 17.52 2.30
N ASP A 32 7.44 16.59 2.89
CA ASP A 32 8.02 15.41 3.54
C ASP A 32 8.41 14.35 2.50
N VAL A 33 9.39 13.52 2.85
CA VAL A 33 9.71 12.35 2.04
C VAL A 33 8.61 11.31 2.22
N GLY A 34 8.05 10.89 1.10
CA GLY A 34 7.14 9.77 1.00
C GLY A 34 7.69 8.70 0.08
N TYR A 35 6.94 7.62 -0.05
CA TYR A 35 7.31 6.50 -0.90
C TYR A 35 6.21 6.20 -1.91
N LEU A 36 6.58 6.25 -3.19
CA LEU A 36 5.70 5.99 -4.31
C LEU A 36 5.85 4.53 -4.76
N THR A 37 4.73 3.83 -4.89
CA THR A 37 4.65 2.55 -5.59
C THR A 37 3.74 2.71 -6.80
N ILE A 38 4.23 2.30 -7.95
CA ILE A 38 3.46 2.17 -9.17
C ILE A 38 3.52 0.70 -9.59
N ASP A 39 2.39 0.08 -9.79
CA ASP A 39 2.28 -1.30 -10.27
C ASP A 39 1.36 -1.32 -11.50
N GLU A 40 1.95 -1.60 -12.65
CA GLU A 40 1.24 -1.82 -13.91
C GLU A 40 1.29 -3.31 -14.25
N SER A 41 0.16 -3.96 -14.18
CA SER A 41 0.06 -5.41 -14.28
C SER A 41 -1.20 -5.86 -15.03
N VAL A 42 -1.36 -7.16 -15.22
CA VAL A 42 -2.58 -7.76 -15.77
C VAL A 42 -3.33 -8.44 -14.63
N ALA A 43 -4.51 -7.90 -14.30
CA ALA A 43 -5.45 -8.56 -13.43
C ALA A 43 -6.21 -9.66 -14.20
N ARG A 44 -6.25 -10.87 -13.67
CA ARG A 44 -6.89 -12.03 -14.32
C ARG A 44 -8.31 -12.22 -13.81
N ALA A 45 -9.25 -12.49 -14.72
CA ALA A 45 -10.65 -12.77 -14.38
C ALA A 45 -10.77 -13.82 -13.27
N GLY A 46 -11.64 -13.56 -12.30
CA GLY A 46 -11.92 -14.46 -11.19
C GLY A 46 -10.81 -14.61 -10.15
N LYS A 47 -9.72 -13.84 -10.28
CA LYS A 47 -8.60 -13.90 -9.33
C LYS A 47 -8.36 -12.52 -8.70
N PRO A 48 -8.14 -12.45 -7.37
CA PRO A 48 -7.66 -11.23 -6.76
C PRO A 48 -6.22 -10.97 -7.23
N HIS A 49 -5.85 -9.71 -7.38
CA HIS A 49 -4.49 -9.34 -7.78
C HIS A 49 -3.46 -9.76 -6.72
N ARG A 50 -3.86 -9.69 -5.46
CA ARG A 50 -3.06 -10.13 -4.31
C ARG A 50 -3.82 -11.24 -3.60
N GLY A 51 -3.17 -12.35 -3.28
CA GLY A 51 -3.84 -13.38 -2.48
C GLY A 51 -3.65 -14.82 -2.93
N GLU A 52 -2.92 -15.11 -4.00
CA GLU A 52 -2.54 -16.51 -4.34
C GLU A 52 -1.79 -17.22 -3.19
N ARG A 53 -1.31 -16.44 -2.20
CA ARG A 53 -0.59 -16.94 -1.02
C ARG A 53 -1.40 -16.81 0.28
N ALA A 54 -2.65 -16.35 0.23
CA ALA A 54 -3.46 -16.24 1.43
C ALA A 54 -3.68 -17.65 2.01
N LYS A 55 -3.31 -17.84 3.27
CA LYS A 55 -3.55 -19.07 4.02
C LYS A 55 -5.04 -19.25 4.34
N ALA A 56 -5.79 -18.17 4.25
CA ALA A 56 -7.22 -18.10 4.48
C ALA A 56 -7.99 -18.01 3.16
N SER A 57 -9.31 -18.20 3.22
CA SER A 57 -10.23 -18.08 2.08
C SER A 57 -10.30 -16.65 1.50
N ARG A 58 -9.89 -15.65 2.27
CA ARG A 58 -9.86 -14.23 1.92
C ARG A 58 -8.45 -13.66 2.08
N ALA A 59 -8.12 -12.72 1.21
CA ALA A 59 -6.83 -12.01 1.24
C ALA A 59 -6.87 -10.74 2.11
N LEU A 60 -7.69 -10.75 3.17
CA LEU A 60 -7.83 -9.64 4.11
C LEU A 60 -6.54 -9.40 4.88
N HIS A 61 -6.06 -8.17 4.87
CA HIS A 61 -4.79 -7.80 5.50
C HIS A 61 -4.74 -6.34 5.92
N THR A 62 -3.72 -6.00 6.70
CA THR A 62 -3.27 -4.64 6.99
C THR A 62 -1.93 -4.41 6.30
N GLU A 63 -1.56 -3.16 6.03
CA GLU A 63 -0.25 -2.84 5.43
C GLU A 63 0.91 -3.13 6.40
N ALA A 64 0.71 -2.92 7.69
CA ALA A 64 1.71 -3.26 8.70
C ALA A 64 1.45 -4.61 9.35
N GLY A 65 2.54 -5.33 9.61
CA GLY A 65 2.59 -6.41 10.58
C GLY A 65 3.04 -5.89 11.95
N ARG A 66 2.88 -6.70 12.98
CA ARG A 66 3.29 -6.37 14.35
C ARG A 66 4.24 -7.40 14.91
N ILE A 67 5.39 -6.95 15.38
CA ILE A 67 6.29 -7.75 16.20
C ILE A 67 5.84 -7.61 17.65
N PRO A 68 5.47 -8.68 18.38
CA PRO A 68 5.05 -8.58 19.77
C PRO A 68 6.04 -7.79 20.64
N GLY A 69 5.54 -6.77 21.36
CA GLY A 69 6.34 -5.90 22.20
C GLY A 69 7.26 -4.92 21.47
N LYS A 70 7.11 -4.79 20.15
CA LYS A 70 7.93 -3.90 19.32
C LYS A 70 7.08 -3.05 18.37
N LEU A 71 7.76 -2.31 17.49
CA LEU A 71 7.22 -1.40 16.51
C LEU A 71 6.43 -2.14 15.42
N TYR A 72 5.58 -1.40 14.74
CA TYR A 72 4.99 -1.86 13.49
C TYR A 72 6.06 -2.02 12.44
N CYS A 73 5.96 -3.06 11.64
CA CYS A 73 6.86 -3.31 10.53
C CYS A 73 6.09 -3.43 9.23
N TRP A 74 6.73 -3.15 8.13
CA TRP A 74 6.14 -3.41 6.83
C TRP A 74 5.91 -4.92 6.69
N GLY A 75 4.68 -5.31 6.34
CA GLY A 75 4.29 -6.72 6.25
C GLY A 75 5.18 -7.51 5.27
N ASP A 76 5.51 -8.74 5.62
CA ASP A 76 6.48 -9.59 4.90
C ASP A 76 5.99 -10.04 3.49
N GLY A 77 4.76 -9.69 3.13
CA GLY A 77 4.13 -10.12 1.86
C GLY A 77 4.53 -9.34 0.61
N GLY A 78 5.21 -8.25 0.71
CA GLY A 78 5.44 -7.34 -0.41
C GLY A 78 6.86 -6.86 -0.56
N GLY A 79 7.85 -7.63 -0.85
CA GLY A 79 9.20 -7.20 -1.27
C GLY A 79 9.96 -6.19 -0.39
N TRP A 80 9.25 -5.44 0.44
CA TRP A 80 9.75 -4.41 1.33
C TRP A 80 9.97 -4.87 2.77
N GLY A 81 9.20 -5.84 3.26
CA GLY A 81 9.19 -6.25 4.65
C GLY A 81 10.09 -7.43 4.99
N ARG A 82 10.88 -7.92 4.08
CA ARG A 82 11.76 -9.07 4.35
C ARG A 82 12.69 -8.76 5.51
N LYS A 83 12.55 -9.53 6.59
CA LYS A 83 13.36 -9.49 7.80
C LYS A 83 13.11 -8.27 8.72
N HIS A 84 11.94 -7.66 8.66
CA HIS A 84 11.56 -6.56 9.56
C HIS A 84 12.57 -5.40 9.62
N ARG A 85 13.15 -5.07 8.47
CA ARG A 85 14.13 -3.98 8.35
C ARG A 85 13.51 -2.62 8.21
N VAL A 86 12.24 -2.57 7.78
CA VAL A 86 11.48 -1.34 7.66
C VAL A 86 10.46 -1.30 8.76
N THR A 87 10.52 -0.29 9.60
CA THR A 87 9.55 -0.03 10.65
C THR A 87 8.69 1.18 10.32
N LEU A 88 7.51 1.25 10.90
CA LEU A 88 6.51 2.28 10.65
C LEU A 88 6.08 2.91 11.95
N ASP A 89 5.93 4.23 11.95
CA ASP A 89 5.18 4.90 13.01
C ASP A 89 3.71 4.54 12.89
N ARG A 90 3.00 4.51 14.01
CA ARG A 90 1.58 4.10 14.06
C ARG A 90 0.66 4.99 13.22
N ASP A 91 0.99 6.25 13.10
CA ASP A 91 0.22 7.29 12.43
C ASP A 91 0.55 7.46 10.94
N VAL A 92 1.42 6.61 10.40
CA VAL A 92 1.71 6.61 8.95
C VAL A 92 0.42 6.46 8.16
N GLN A 93 0.21 7.41 7.26
CA GLN A 93 -0.92 7.42 6.35
C GLN A 93 -0.51 6.90 4.98
N ILE A 94 -1.43 6.23 4.33
CA ILE A 94 -1.24 5.64 3.02
C ILE A 94 -2.38 6.07 2.11
N LEU A 95 -2.04 6.52 0.91
CA LEU A 95 -3.00 6.84 -0.13
C LEU A 95 -2.95 5.74 -1.20
N LEU A 96 -4.10 5.20 -1.53
CA LEU A 96 -4.28 4.14 -2.52
C LEU A 96 -5.16 4.64 -3.67
N ALA A 97 -4.81 4.28 -4.89
CA ALA A 97 -5.65 4.46 -6.05
C ALA A 97 -5.45 3.32 -7.06
N ASN A 98 -6.45 3.03 -7.86
CA ASN A 98 -6.34 2.12 -8.99
C ASN A 98 -7.34 2.49 -10.09
N ASN A 99 -7.20 1.88 -11.26
CA ASN A 99 -8.05 2.14 -12.42
C ASN A 99 -9.20 1.14 -12.60
N LEU A 100 -9.51 0.32 -11.59
CA LEU A 100 -10.54 -0.72 -11.67
C LEU A 100 -11.59 -0.53 -10.58
N ASP A 101 -12.86 -0.44 -10.97
CA ASP A 101 -13.97 -0.41 -10.02
C ASP A 101 -14.04 -1.69 -9.19
N ASP A 102 -14.36 -1.52 -7.92
CA ASP A 102 -14.69 -2.59 -6.98
C ASP A 102 -13.61 -3.71 -6.87
N SER A 103 -12.37 -3.40 -7.24
CA SER A 103 -11.24 -4.34 -7.16
C SER A 103 -10.52 -4.33 -5.81
N CYS A 104 -10.93 -3.46 -4.90
CA CYS A 104 -10.42 -3.37 -3.54
C CYS A 104 -11.56 -3.01 -2.57
N ALA A 105 -11.67 -3.77 -1.49
CA ALA A 105 -12.54 -3.46 -0.35
C ALA A 105 -11.71 -2.91 0.80
N VAL A 106 -12.22 -1.88 1.48
CA VAL A 106 -11.59 -1.22 2.62
C VAL A 106 -12.62 -1.07 3.74
N TRP A 107 -12.26 -1.44 4.95
CA TRP A 107 -13.11 -1.27 6.13
C TRP A 107 -12.63 -0.07 6.96
N ASN A 108 -13.56 0.79 7.34
CA ASN A 108 -13.27 1.92 8.24
C ASN A 108 -13.09 1.42 9.69
N ALA A 109 -12.01 0.70 9.90
CA ALA A 109 -11.66 0.07 11.17
C ALA A 109 -10.15 0.09 11.38
N VAL A 110 -9.72 -0.20 12.59
CA VAL A 110 -8.33 -0.42 12.98
C VAL A 110 -8.23 -1.83 13.57
N HIS A 111 -7.36 -2.66 13.02
CA HIS A 111 -7.09 -4.00 13.52
C HIS A 111 -5.68 -4.08 14.08
N GLU A 112 -5.57 -4.13 15.41
CA GLU A 112 -4.27 -4.07 16.10
C GLU A 112 -3.56 -5.42 16.24
N ASP A 113 -4.32 -6.51 16.22
CA ASP A 113 -3.77 -7.87 16.39
C ASP A 113 -3.42 -8.50 15.04
N THR A 114 -2.48 -7.86 14.35
CA THR A 114 -1.99 -8.33 13.05
C THR A 114 -0.88 -9.34 13.20
N SER A 115 -0.80 -10.31 12.29
CA SER A 115 0.36 -11.17 12.14
C SER A 115 1.60 -10.38 11.68
N LEU A 116 2.77 -11.01 11.67
CA LEU A 116 4.02 -10.37 11.20
C LEU A 116 3.96 -9.90 9.75
N ASP A 117 3.16 -10.55 8.93
CA ASP A 117 2.98 -10.24 7.51
C ASP A 117 1.74 -9.39 7.21
N GLY A 118 1.04 -8.93 8.27
CA GLY A 118 -0.19 -8.16 8.14
C GLY A 118 -1.43 -9.00 7.77
N ASP A 119 -1.31 -10.31 7.61
CA ASP A 119 -2.44 -11.20 7.30
C ASP A 119 -3.40 -11.28 8.50
N ILE A 120 -4.65 -10.94 8.27
CA ILE A 120 -5.77 -11.04 9.22
C ILE A 120 -6.93 -11.85 8.64
N GLY A 121 -6.66 -12.71 7.65
CA GLY A 121 -7.68 -13.55 7.02
C GLY A 121 -8.37 -14.51 7.97
N HIS A 122 -7.75 -14.85 9.10
CA HIS A 122 -8.34 -15.70 10.14
C HIS A 122 -9.53 -15.06 10.89
N VAL A 123 -9.64 -13.73 10.85
CA VAL A 123 -10.78 -12.97 11.43
C VAL A 123 -11.65 -12.33 10.34
N ALA A 124 -11.64 -12.86 9.13
CA ALA A 124 -12.35 -12.29 8.00
C ALA A 124 -13.88 -12.21 8.22
N GLU A 125 -14.43 -13.05 9.09
CA GLU A 125 -15.86 -13.01 9.45
C GLU A 125 -16.26 -11.75 10.21
N ASP A 126 -15.31 -11.10 10.92
CA ASP A 126 -15.54 -9.83 11.61
C ASP A 126 -15.62 -8.64 10.64
N TYR A 127 -15.29 -8.87 9.36
CA TYR A 127 -15.24 -7.86 8.30
C TYR A 127 -16.16 -8.24 7.13
N PRO A 128 -17.49 -8.20 7.33
CA PRO A 128 -18.45 -8.50 6.27
C PRO A 128 -18.39 -7.45 5.16
N TYR A 129 -18.66 -7.87 3.91
CA TYR A 129 -18.58 -6.97 2.76
C TYR A 129 -19.65 -5.86 2.78
N GLU A 130 -20.75 -6.07 3.49
CA GLU A 130 -21.81 -5.06 3.68
C GLU A 130 -21.31 -3.83 4.43
N ALA A 131 -20.25 -3.98 5.24
CA ALA A 131 -19.59 -2.88 5.96
C ALA A 131 -18.38 -2.30 5.23
N ALA A 132 -18.03 -2.85 4.06
CA ALA A 132 -16.88 -2.39 3.30
C ALA A 132 -17.20 -1.19 2.41
N CYS A 133 -16.20 -0.34 2.19
CA CYS A 133 -16.17 0.61 1.10
C CYS A 133 -15.44 -0.01 -0.09
N PHE A 134 -16.09 -0.11 -1.25
CA PHE A 134 -15.47 -0.59 -2.48
C PHE A 134 -14.89 0.59 -3.24
N MET A 135 -13.59 0.54 -3.52
CA MET A 135 -12.89 1.62 -4.22
C MET A 135 -13.34 1.71 -5.68
N LYS A 136 -13.55 2.93 -6.15
CA LYS A 136 -13.86 3.21 -7.56
C LYS A 136 -12.59 3.54 -8.35
N ALA A 137 -12.65 3.29 -9.66
CA ALA A 137 -11.58 3.66 -10.58
C ALA A 137 -11.24 5.16 -10.46
N GLY A 138 -9.96 5.49 -10.27
CA GLY A 138 -9.50 6.85 -10.09
C GLY A 138 -9.79 7.48 -8.73
N GLU A 139 -10.49 6.77 -7.83
CA GLU A 139 -10.67 7.23 -6.44
C GLU A 139 -9.35 7.11 -5.66
N VAL A 140 -8.99 8.17 -4.94
CA VAL A 140 -7.89 8.14 -3.98
C VAL A 140 -8.47 7.88 -2.59
N ARG A 141 -8.05 6.79 -1.97
CA ARG A 141 -8.47 6.40 -0.62
C ARG A 141 -7.31 6.54 0.36
N GLN A 142 -7.53 7.29 1.44
CA GLN A 142 -6.60 7.35 2.56
C GLN A 142 -6.90 6.25 3.56
N ILE A 143 -5.88 5.53 3.97
CA ILE A 143 -5.92 4.49 5.01
C ILE A 143 -4.77 4.68 5.99
N GLY A 144 -4.90 4.12 7.20
CA GLY A 144 -3.79 3.92 8.12
C GLY A 144 -3.13 2.55 7.90
N ILE A 145 -1.97 2.36 8.50
CA ILE A 145 -1.21 1.10 8.40
C ILE A 145 -1.94 -0.14 8.95
N LEU A 146 -2.92 0.07 9.82
CA LEU A 146 -3.73 -0.98 10.48
C LEU A 146 -5.16 -1.05 9.94
N THR A 147 -5.45 -0.36 8.85
CA THR A 147 -6.77 -0.40 8.21
C THR A 147 -6.94 -1.73 7.45
N PRO A 148 -7.95 -2.55 7.78
CA PRO A 148 -8.25 -3.77 7.05
C PRO A 148 -8.64 -3.46 5.60
N HIS A 149 -8.04 -4.16 4.66
CA HIS A 149 -8.38 -4.06 3.26
C HIS A 149 -8.07 -5.35 2.51
N GLU A 150 -8.65 -5.50 1.33
CA GLU A 150 -8.58 -6.73 0.55
C GLU A 150 -8.63 -6.45 -0.95
N SER A 151 -7.77 -7.11 -1.72
CA SER A 151 -7.86 -7.15 -3.19
C SER A 151 -8.95 -8.15 -3.59
N LEU A 152 -9.89 -7.71 -4.41
CA LEU A 152 -11.03 -8.52 -4.85
C LEU A 152 -10.81 -9.08 -6.27
N PRO A 153 -11.45 -10.21 -6.61
CA PRO A 153 -11.45 -10.74 -7.95
C PRO A 153 -12.07 -9.77 -8.97
N VAL A 154 -11.40 -9.58 -10.11
CA VAL A 154 -11.95 -8.81 -11.23
C VAL A 154 -12.85 -9.68 -12.11
N ARG A 155 -13.86 -9.06 -12.75
CA ARG A 155 -14.83 -9.79 -13.60
C ARG A 155 -14.23 -10.28 -14.91
N GLU A 156 -13.31 -9.51 -15.48
CA GLU A 156 -12.64 -9.80 -16.73
C GLU A 156 -11.14 -9.54 -16.64
N THR A 157 -10.37 -10.19 -17.51
CA THR A 157 -8.93 -9.96 -17.59
C THR A 157 -8.67 -8.58 -18.20
N CYS A 158 -7.97 -7.72 -17.48
CA CYS A 158 -7.74 -6.34 -17.88
C CYS A 158 -6.38 -5.82 -17.39
N ARG A 159 -5.95 -4.68 -17.96
CA ARG A 159 -4.77 -3.96 -17.46
C ARG A 159 -5.13 -3.24 -16.19
N ARG A 160 -4.32 -3.42 -15.15
CA ARG A 160 -4.43 -2.75 -13.87
C ARG A 160 -3.28 -1.77 -13.69
N GLN A 161 -3.62 -0.56 -13.27
CA GLN A 161 -2.67 0.39 -12.71
C GLN A 161 -3.02 0.59 -11.23
N PHE A 162 -2.02 0.47 -10.39
CA PHE A 162 -2.16 0.70 -8.96
C PHE A 162 -1.12 1.72 -8.51
N LEU A 163 -1.57 2.68 -7.75
CA LEU A 163 -0.75 3.69 -7.11
C LEU A 163 -0.88 3.56 -5.60
N ARG A 164 0.26 3.66 -4.92
CA ARG A 164 0.31 3.80 -3.47
C ARG A 164 1.33 4.87 -3.09
N ILE A 165 0.88 5.83 -2.30
CA ILE A 165 1.72 6.84 -1.67
C ILE A 165 1.73 6.53 -0.18
N VAL A 166 2.92 6.34 0.38
CA VAL A 166 3.13 6.18 1.82
C VAL A 166 3.72 7.48 2.34
N GLY A 167 3.11 8.02 3.39
CA GLY A 167 3.57 9.25 4.03
C GLY A 167 4.88 9.09 4.80
N SER A 168 5.25 10.13 5.52
CA SER A 168 6.38 10.13 6.45
C SER A 168 6.17 9.15 7.62
N GLY A 169 7.24 8.82 8.33
CA GLY A 169 7.21 7.86 9.45
C GLY A 169 7.59 6.43 9.04
N VAL A 170 8.27 6.29 7.91
CA VAL A 170 8.86 5.03 7.46
C VAL A 170 10.35 5.04 7.76
N HIS A 171 10.83 4.07 8.53
CA HIS A 171 12.22 3.99 8.99
C HIS A 171 12.89 2.72 8.47
N GLY A 172 14.11 2.89 7.97
CA GLY A 172 14.88 1.81 7.38
C GLY A 172 14.68 1.67 5.88
N ARG A 173 15.47 0.82 5.26
CA ARG A 173 15.48 0.58 3.82
C ARG A 173 15.56 -0.89 3.48
N GLU A 174 14.82 -1.27 2.47
CA GLU A 174 15.00 -2.55 1.80
C GLU A 174 16.11 -2.45 0.73
N PRO A 175 16.95 -3.48 0.58
CA PRO A 175 18.02 -3.47 -0.42
C PRO A 175 17.52 -3.35 -1.86
N TYR A 176 16.25 -3.63 -2.09
CA TYR A 176 15.61 -3.68 -3.42
C TYR A 176 14.66 -2.50 -3.72
N PHE A 177 14.68 -1.43 -2.93
CA PHE A 177 13.88 -0.25 -3.27
C PHE A 177 14.38 0.40 -4.57
N THR A 178 13.48 1.03 -5.31
CA THR A 178 13.83 1.81 -6.50
C THR A 178 14.54 3.07 -6.06
N LYS A 179 15.77 3.27 -6.51
CA LYS A 179 16.53 4.51 -6.24
C LYS A 179 15.90 5.68 -6.99
N ASN A 180 15.85 6.83 -6.34
CA ASN A 180 15.46 8.08 -6.96
C ASN A 180 16.66 9.05 -6.92
N PRO A 181 17.30 9.32 -8.06
CA PRO A 181 18.48 10.19 -8.10
C PRO A 181 18.15 11.66 -7.77
N LEU A 182 16.87 12.07 -7.85
CA LEU A 182 16.44 13.44 -7.61
C LEU A 182 16.24 13.76 -6.12
N VAL A 183 16.08 12.74 -5.27
CA VAL A 183 15.84 12.90 -3.83
C VAL A 183 17.11 12.64 -3.01
N GLY A 184 18.17 12.16 -3.66
CA GLY A 184 19.43 11.82 -3.00
C GLY A 184 19.34 10.59 -2.11
N ASP A 185 20.47 10.23 -1.47
CA ASP A 185 20.50 9.20 -0.43
C ASP A 185 19.95 9.80 0.88
N MET A 186 18.65 9.83 1.01
CA MET A 186 17.98 10.29 2.22
C MET A 186 18.17 9.25 3.34
N GLY A 187 19.14 9.54 4.18
CA GLY A 187 19.36 9.00 5.51
C GLY A 187 19.54 7.47 5.62
N SER A 188 20.70 7.10 5.99
CA SER A 188 21.03 5.89 6.76
C SER A 188 20.37 5.94 8.12
#